data_378ed37e99aab69975959664f89e1a89
#
_entry.id   378ed37e99aab69975959664f89e1a89
#
_cell.length_a   1.000
_cell.length_b   1.000
_cell.length_c   1.000
_cell.angle_alpha   90.00
_cell.angle_beta   90.00
_cell.angle_gamma   90.00
#
_symmetry.space_group_name_H-M   'P 1'
#
loop_
_entity.id
_entity.type
_entity.pdbx_description
1 polymer ?
#
loop_
_entity_poly.entity_id
_entity_poly.type
_entity_poly.pdbx_seq_one_letter_code
_entity_poly.pdbx_strand_id
1 'polypeptide(L)'
;MKHIFLNLKRFDIPKEYGGVNAIAAVKDWGSYIVEQTQKGLMEYGTEDVEFAMFFPEAHILTAAGTLCEGSPVKVGCQGVFRQDTAVGGNFGAFTTSRTANAARALGCSYVLIGHCEERKDKAGILAAGGGDPAAVNGILNQEIREAVRAGLKVLYCIGETSEEQPRWQEVLRTQLEEGLKDVDKSCVTIAYEPVWA
;
A
#
# COMPACT_ATOMS: atom_id res chain seq x y z
N MET A 1 19.12 -2.74 9.43
CA MET A 1 17.97 -3.55 8.94
C MET A 1 17.72 -3.19 7.48
N LYS A 2 17.57 -4.18 6.61
CA LYS A 2 17.14 -4.03 5.21
C LYS A 2 15.63 -4.27 5.12
N HIS A 3 14.94 -3.51 4.26
CA HIS A 3 13.51 -3.69 4.01
C HIS A 3 13.31 -4.15 2.57
N ILE A 4 12.58 -5.24 2.39
CA ILE A 4 12.20 -5.76 1.08
C ILE A 4 10.69 -5.69 0.96
N PHE A 5 10.21 -4.91 0.01
CA PHE A 5 8.80 -4.67 -0.25
C PHE A 5 8.38 -5.33 -1.56
N LEU A 6 7.32 -6.12 -1.52
CA LEU A 6 6.76 -6.80 -2.69
C LEU A 6 5.31 -6.36 -2.91
N ASN A 7 5.07 -5.58 -3.95
CA ASN A 7 3.73 -5.27 -4.39
C ASN A 7 3.19 -6.38 -5.29
N LEU A 8 2.22 -7.13 -4.80
CA LEU A 8 1.60 -8.25 -5.52
C LEU A 8 0.54 -7.80 -6.54
N LYS A 9 0.26 -6.49 -6.62
CA LYS A 9 -0.70 -5.91 -7.57
C LYS A 9 -2.00 -6.73 -7.66
N ARG A 10 -2.56 -6.92 -8.85
CA ARG A 10 -3.70 -7.81 -9.16
C ARG A 10 -3.24 -9.08 -9.86
N PHE A 11 -2.10 -9.63 -9.43
CA PHE A 11 -1.57 -10.88 -9.98
C PHE A 11 -2.35 -12.13 -9.52
N ASP A 12 -3.37 -11.94 -8.71
CA ASP A 12 -4.38 -12.94 -8.31
C ASP A 12 -5.37 -13.28 -9.45
N ILE A 13 -5.51 -12.43 -10.48
CA ILE A 13 -6.50 -12.60 -11.55
C ILE A 13 -6.07 -13.76 -12.47
N PRO A 14 -6.94 -14.76 -12.69
CA PRO A 14 -6.68 -15.88 -13.59
C PRO A 14 -6.48 -15.45 -15.04
N LYS A 15 -5.77 -16.32 -15.80
CA LYS A 15 -5.48 -16.08 -17.23
C LYS A 15 -6.73 -15.97 -18.09
N GLU A 16 -7.79 -16.71 -17.79
CA GLU A 16 -9.05 -16.65 -18.51
C GLU A 16 -9.77 -15.30 -18.40
N TYR A 17 -9.41 -14.48 -17.38
CA TYR A 17 -9.91 -13.12 -17.22
C TYR A 17 -8.86 -12.05 -17.60
N GLY A 18 -7.81 -12.45 -18.34
CA GLY A 18 -6.76 -11.54 -18.80
C GLY A 18 -5.68 -11.25 -17.75
N GLY A 19 -5.65 -11.96 -16.63
CA GLY A 19 -4.63 -11.85 -15.61
C GLY A 19 -3.42 -12.77 -15.85
N VAL A 20 -2.61 -12.97 -14.81
CA VAL A 20 -1.38 -13.75 -14.87
C VAL A 20 -1.35 -14.92 -13.90
N ASN A 21 -2.35 -15.06 -13.03
CA ASN A 21 -2.38 -16.13 -12.04
C ASN A 21 -2.43 -17.51 -12.70
N ALA A 22 -1.44 -18.33 -12.37
CA ALA A 22 -1.35 -19.74 -12.76
C ALA A 22 -0.80 -20.63 -11.62
N ILE A 23 -0.68 -20.08 -10.39
CA ILE A 23 0.00 -20.75 -9.27
C ILE A 23 -0.97 -21.40 -8.28
N ALA A 24 -2.15 -20.81 -8.08
CA ALA A 24 -3.15 -21.32 -7.13
C ALA A 24 -4.56 -20.86 -7.51
N ALA A 25 -5.58 -21.54 -7.00
CA ALA A 25 -6.96 -21.05 -7.08
C ALA A 25 -7.07 -19.68 -6.37
N VAL A 26 -7.91 -18.78 -6.89
CA VAL A 26 -8.03 -17.41 -6.36
C VAL A 26 -8.27 -17.39 -4.84
N LYS A 27 -9.14 -18.26 -4.35
CA LYS A 27 -9.48 -18.35 -2.92
C LYS A 27 -8.28 -18.71 -2.01
N ASP A 28 -7.28 -19.39 -2.56
CA ASP A 28 -6.11 -19.90 -1.84
C ASP A 28 -4.83 -19.09 -2.18
N TRP A 29 -4.91 -18.14 -3.10
CA TRP A 29 -3.75 -17.47 -3.67
C TRP A 29 -2.90 -16.73 -2.62
N GLY A 30 -3.53 -16.03 -1.67
CA GLY A 30 -2.82 -15.31 -0.61
C GLY A 30 -2.12 -16.23 0.36
N SER A 31 -2.79 -17.28 0.85
CA SER A 31 -2.20 -18.30 1.73
C SER A 31 -1.08 -19.05 1.03
N TYR A 32 -1.28 -19.45 -0.24
CA TYR A 32 -0.28 -20.15 -1.03
C TYR A 32 1.05 -19.37 -1.12
N ILE A 33 0.99 -18.06 -1.41
CA ILE A 33 2.20 -17.23 -1.49
C ILE A 33 2.95 -17.22 -0.16
N VAL A 34 2.24 -17.02 0.95
CA VAL A 34 2.85 -17.02 2.29
C VAL A 34 3.45 -18.38 2.62
N GLU A 35 2.73 -19.48 2.38
CA GLU A 35 3.21 -20.85 2.63
C GLU A 35 4.48 -21.16 1.85
N GLN A 36 4.54 -20.79 0.57
CA GLN A 36 5.68 -21.08 -0.29
C GLN A 36 6.92 -20.22 0.00
N THR A 37 6.74 -19.06 0.64
CA THR A 37 7.83 -18.10 0.83
C THR A 37 8.35 -18.03 2.26
N GLN A 38 7.48 -18.04 3.27
CA GLN A 38 7.88 -17.73 4.65
C GLN A 38 8.98 -18.62 5.20
N LYS A 39 8.96 -19.93 4.91
CA LYS A 39 9.97 -20.87 5.42
C LYS A 39 11.37 -20.57 4.91
N GLY A 40 11.51 -20.30 3.62
CA GLY A 40 12.78 -19.91 3.02
C GLY A 40 13.28 -18.56 3.53
N LEU A 41 12.35 -17.63 3.80
CA LEU A 41 12.68 -16.31 4.32
C LEU A 41 13.09 -16.34 5.81
N MET A 42 12.72 -17.37 6.56
CA MET A 42 13.17 -17.55 7.95
C MET A 42 14.67 -17.80 8.09
N GLU A 43 15.38 -18.14 7.01
CA GLU A 43 16.85 -18.25 7.01
C GLU A 43 17.54 -16.90 7.22
N TYR A 44 16.84 -15.79 6.98
CA TYR A 44 17.33 -14.44 7.23
C TYR A 44 16.91 -13.99 8.64
N GLY A 45 17.86 -13.49 9.41
CA GLY A 45 17.57 -12.95 10.75
C GLY A 45 16.59 -11.79 10.68
N THR A 46 15.55 -11.81 11.51
CA THR A 46 14.55 -10.74 11.58
C THR A 46 15.13 -9.40 12.03
N GLU A 47 16.32 -9.42 12.64
CA GLU A 47 17.10 -8.23 12.99
C GLU A 47 17.76 -7.56 11.78
N ASP A 48 18.01 -8.33 10.72
CA ASP A 48 18.74 -7.88 9.54
C ASP A 48 17.84 -7.50 8.38
N VAL A 49 16.75 -8.24 8.18
CA VAL A 49 15.86 -8.10 7.02
C VAL A 49 14.39 -8.20 7.44
N GLU A 50 13.57 -7.30 6.94
CA GLU A 50 12.12 -7.33 7.03
C GLU A 50 11.52 -7.48 5.63
N PHE A 51 10.55 -8.37 5.49
CA PHE A 51 9.83 -8.60 4.23
C PHE A 51 8.38 -8.15 4.39
N ALA A 52 7.92 -7.20 3.58
CA ALA A 52 6.52 -6.80 3.56
C ALA A 52 5.90 -7.10 2.18
N MET A 53 4.80 -7.82 2.17
CA MET A 53 4.08 -8.20 0.97
C MET A 53 2.71 -7.52 0.95
N PHE A 54 2.43 -6.76 -0.11
CA PHE A 54 1.19 -6.00 -0.26
C PHE A 54 0.20 -6.79 -1.10
N PHE A 55 -0.86 -7.25 -0.44
CA PHE A 55 -1.92 -8.09 -1.02
C PHE A 55 -3.14 -7.26 -1.45
N PRO A 56 -3.85 -7.70 -2.52
CA PRO A 56 -5.24 -7.31 -2.74
C PRO A 56 -6.10 -7.65 -1.51
N GLU A 57 -7.11 -6.84 -1.21
CA GLU A 57 -7.91 -6.96 0.02
C GLU A 57 -8.50 -8.35 0.24
N ALA A 58 -8.98 -8.99 -0.84
CA ALA A 58 -9.57 -10.34 -0.77
C ALA A 58 -8.63 -11.41 -0.19
N HIS A 59 -7.32 -11.17 -0.20
CA HIS A 59 -6.30 -12.15 0.23
C HIS A 59 -5.64 -11.81 1.58
N ILE A 60 -5.89 -10.61 2.12
CA ILE A 60 -5.23 -10.16 3.36
C ILE A 60 -5.52 -11.11 4.51
N LEU A 61 -6.78 -11.47 4.72
CA LEU A 61 -7.18 -12.32 5.84
C LEU A 61 -6.54 -13.71 5.78
N THR A 62 -6.54 -14.34 4.59
CA THR A 62 -5.93 -15.66 4.40
C THR A 62 -4.41 -15.60 4.50
N ALA A 63 -3.77 -14.59 3.94
CA ALA A 63 -2.34 -14.38 4.05
C ALA A 63 -1.91 -14.15 5.51
N ALA A 64 -2.61 -13.29 6.25
CA ALA A 64 -2.32 -13.02 7.65
C ALA A 64 -2.54 -14.26 8.54
N GLY A 65 -3.62 -15.03 8.27
CA GLY A 65 -3.93 -16.26 9.00
C GLY A 65 -2.95 -17.43 8.74
N THR A 66 -2.14 -17.33 7.68
CA THR A 66 -1.16 -18.37 7.30
C THR A 66 0.24 -18.12 7.89
N LEU A 67 0.49 -16.92 8.42
CA LEU A 67 1.77 -16.62 9.06
C LEU A 67 2.03 -17.56 10.23
N CYS A 68 3.18 -18.24 10.21
CA CYS A 68 3.63 -19.03 11.34
C CYS A 68 4.34 -18.17 12.40
N GLU A 69 4.47 -18.69 13.61
CA GLU A 69 5.24 -18.04 14.66
C GLU A 69 6.68 -17.79 14.18
N GLY A 70 7.19 -16.59 14.42
CA GLY A 70 8.53 -16.17 13.97
C GLY A 70 8.65 -15.87 12.48
N SER A 71 7.55 -15.85 11.72
CA SER A 71 7.59 -15.48 10.29
C SER A 71 8.17 -14.07 10.10
N PRO A 72 9.18 -13.88 9.23
CA PRO A 72 9.71 -12.56 8.91
C PRO A 72 8.80 -11.77 7.96
N VAL A 73 7.76 -12.40 7.42
CA VAL A 73 6.82 -11.77 6.48
C VAL A 73 5.84 -10.88 7.23
N LYS A 74 5.67 -9.68 6.75
CA LYS A 74 4.64 -8.73 7.17
C LYS A 74 3.60 -8.60 6.07
N VAL A 75 2.32 -8.68 6.43
CA VAL A 75 1.22 -8.47 5.49
C VAL A 75 0.90 -6.99 5.40
N GLY A 76 0.75 -6.50 4.19
CA GLY A 76 0.35 -5.13 3.88
C GLY A 76 -0.83 -5.08 2.92
N CYS A 77 -1.51 -3.94 2.87
CA CYS A 77 -2.58 -3.63 1.91
C CYS A 77 -2.12 -2.59 0.88
N GLN A 78 -2.84 -2.52 -0.24
CA GLN A 78 -2.49 -1.71 -1.41
C GLN A 78 -3.18 -0.32 -1.42
N GLY A 79 -3.50 0.22 -0.26
CA GLY A 79 -4.11 1.52 -0.07
C GLY A 79 -5.07 1.53 1.12
N VAL A 80 -5.44 2.71 1.58
CA VAL A 80 -6.51 2.94 2.56
C VAL A 80 -7.28 4.19 2.21
N PHE A 81 -8.46 4.33 2.76
CA PHE A 81 -9.28 5.51 2.54
C PHE A 81 -8.80 6.69 3.41
N ARG A 82 -9.04 7.92 2.93
CA ARG A 82 -8.66 9.19 3.58
C ARG A 82 -9.45 9.55 4.84
N GLN A 83 -10.38 8.70 5.27
CA GLN A 83 -11.15 8.81 6.50
C GLN A 83 -11.21 7.45 7.18
N ASP A 84 -11.43 7.45 8.50
CA ASP A 84 -11.46 6.22 9.27
C ASP A 84 -12.55 6.23 10.34
N THR A 85 -12.73 5.10 10.99
CA THR A 85 -13.53 4.94 12.19
C THR A 85 -12.85 5.61 13.39
N ALA A 86 -13.64 6.06 14.35
CA ALA A 86 -13.14 6.61 15.61
C ALA A 86 -14.07 6.24 16.76
N VAL A 87 -13.50 6.00 17.94
CA VAL A 87 -14.28 5.77 19.17
C VAL A 87 -15.08 7.03 19.49
N GLY A 88 -16.41 6.89 19.62
CA GLY A 88 -17.32 8.02 19.82
C GLY A 88 -17.59 8.87 18.57
N GLY A 89 -17.04 8.48 17.42
CA GLY A 89 -17.22 9.13 16.12
C GLY A 89 -17.88 8.21 15.10
N ASN A 90 -17.29 8.12 13.90
CA ASN A 90 -17.78 7.23 12.86
C ASN A 90 -17.62 5.76 13.29
N PHE A 91 -18.72 5.01 13.26
CA PHE A 91 -18.82 3.61 13.70
C PHE A 91 -18.61 2.58 12.56
N GLY A 92 -18.08 2.99 11.40
CA GLY A 92 -17.87 2.13 10.25
C GLY A 92 -18.91 2.25 9.13
N ALA A 93 -19.62 3.37 9.05
CA ALA A 93 -20.56 3.66 7.97
C ALA A 93 -19.84 3.97 6.64
N PHE A 94 -19.04 3.02 6.18
CA PHE A 94 -18.36 3.01 4.89
C PHE A 94 -18.78 1.78 4.10
N THR A 95 -19.01 1.90 2.80
CA THR A 95 -19.44 0.78 1.95
C THR A 95 -18.33 0.30 1.00
N THR A 96 -17.71 1.22 0.28
CA THR A 96 -16.72 0.89 -0.76
C THR A 96 -15.29 1.19 -0.34
N SER A 97 -15.10 1.84 0.81
CA SER A 97 -13.81 2.38 1.21
C SER A 97 -13.19 1.53 2.31
N ARG A 98 -12.02 0.94 2.03
CA ARG A 98 -11.23 0.24 3.02
C ARG A 98 -10.56 1.26 3.93
N THR A 99 -10.98 1.32 5.20
CA THR A 99 -10.37 2.21 6.19
C THR A 99 -9.05 1.62 6.73
N ALA A 100 -8.19 2.46 7.32
CA ALA A 100 -6.93 2.00 7.89
C ALA A 100 -7.15 1.08 9.10
N ASN A 101 -8.14 1.37 9.95
CA ASN A 101 -8.50 0.49 11.06
C ASN A 101 -9.02 -0.87 10.57
N ALA A 102 -9.78 -0.91 9.46
CA ALA A 102 -10.21 -2.18 8.87
C ALA A 102 -9.00 -2.99 8.37
N ALA A 103 -8.07 -2.37 7.65
CA ALA A 103 -6.84 -3.02 7.22
C ALA A 103 -6.03 -3.56 8.41
N ARG A 104 -5.89 -2.77 9.47
CA ARG A 104 -5.23 -3.19 10.72
C ARG A 104 -5.92 -4.39 11.36
N ALA A 105 -7.24 -4.37 11.44
CA ALA A 105 -8.05 -5.47 12.00
C ALA A 105 -7.95 -6.76 11.19
N LEU A 106 -7.73 -6.67 9.87
CA LEU A 106 -7.47 -7.81 9.01
C LEU A 106 -6.05 -8.39 9.14
N GLY A 107 -5.17 -7.76 9.93
CA GLY A 107 -3.81 -8.24 10.19
C GLY A 107 -2.72 -7.51 9.41
N CYS A 108 -3.02 -6.40 8.72
CA CYS A 108 -1.99 -5.60 8.07
C CYS A 108 -1.09 -4.90 9.09
N SER A 109 0.22 -4.88 8.79
CA SER A 109 1.23 -4.09 9.48
C SER A 109 1.71 -2.92 8.61
N TYR A 110 1.50 -3.01 7.30
CA TYR A 110 1.93 -2.05 6.29
C TYR A 110 0.80 -1.64 5.37
N VAL A 111 0.95 -0.46 4.78
CA VAL A 111 0.13 0.01 3.66
C VAL A 111 1.01 0.65 2.60
N LEU A 112 0.69 0.42 1.32
CA LEU A 112 1.29 1.08 0.18
C LEU A 112 0.37 2.24 -0.23
N ILE A 113 0.89 3.47 -0.30
CA ILE A 113 0.13 4.68 -0.65
C ILE A 113 0.91 5.47 -1.69
N GLY A 114 0.21 6.06 -2.65
CA GLY A 114 0.79 6.95 -3.66
C GLY A 114 1.41 6.23 -4.86
N HIS A 115 1.13 4.93 -5.06
CA HIS A 115 1.52 4.21 -6.27
C HIS A 115 1.06 4.96 -7.53
N CYS A 116 1.81 4.84 -8.63
CA CYS A 116 1.53 5.57 -9.86
C CYS A 116 0.09 5.44 -10.36
N GLU A 117 -0.50 4.25 -10.24
CA GLU A 117 -1.89 3.99 -10.62
C GLU A 117 -2.88 4.76 -9.74
N GLU A 118 -2.65 4.80 -8.43
CA GLU A 118 -3.47 5.56 -7.49
C GLU A 118 -3.39 7.06 -7.74
N ARG A 119 -2.19 7.59 -7.97
CA ARG A 119 -2.00 9.01 -8.33
C ARG A 119 -2.73 9.36 -9.61
N LYS A 120 -2.58 8.53 -10.65
CA LYS A 120 -3.21 8.72 -11.95
C LYS A 120 -4.73 8.70 -11.85
N ASP A 121 -5.30 7.75 -11.13
CA ASP A 121 -6.75 7.64 -10.93
C ASP A 121 -7.31 8.86 -10.21
N LYS A 122 -6.74 9.23 -9.05
CA LYS A 122 -7.18 10.39 -8.27
C LYS A 122 -7.03 11.71 -9.05
N ALA A 123 -5.91 11.90 -9.75
CA ALA A 123 -5.71 13.08 -10.59
C ALA A 123 -6.73 13.15 -11.74
N GLY A 124 -7.04 12.00 -12.35
CA GLY A 124 -8.06 11.89 -13.38
C GLY A 124 -9.46 12.25 -12.88
N ILE A 125 -9.83 11.77 -11.69
CA ILE A 125 -11.12 12.12 -11.07
C ILE A 125 -11.20 13.62 -10.75
N LEU A 126 -10.14 14.21 -10.20
CA LEU A 126 -10.07 15.65 -9.93
C LEU A 126 -10.22 16.47 -11.23
N ALA A 127 -9.48 16.12 -12.27
CA ALA A 127 -9.56 16.79 -13.57
C ALA A 127 -10.95 16.68 -14.20
N ALA A 128 -11.57 15.51 -14.16
CA ALA A 128 -12.94 15.30 -14.68
C ALA A 128 -13.98 16.14 -13.94
N GLY A 129 -13.77 16.40 -12.65
CA GLY A 129 -14.60 17.29 -11.83
C GLY A 129 -14.26 18.79 -11.97
N GLY A 130 -13.31 19.17 -12.83
CA GLY A 130 -12.84 20.56 -12.97
C GLY A 130 -11.97 21.04 -11.80
N GLY A 131 -11.47 20.13 -10.96
CA GLY A 131 -10.54 20.43 -9.88
C GLY A 131 -9.09 20.41 -10.34
N ASP A 132 -8.19 20.82 -9.44
CA ASP A 132 -6.74 20.79 -9.67
C ASP A 132 -6.18 19.37 -9.45
N PRO A 133 -5.60 18.73 -10.50
CA PRO A 133 -4.94 17.43 -10.33
C PRO A 133 -3.81 17.42 -9.29
N ALA A 134 -3.15 18.54 -9.04
CA ALA A 134 -2.09 18.66 -8.03
C ALA A 134 -2.60 18.40 -6.60
N ALA A 135 -3.91 18.61 -6.36
CA ALA A 135 -4.53 18.30 -5.05
C ALA A 135 -4.43 16.82 -4.65
N VAL A 136 -3.98 15.94 -5.54
CA VAL A 136 -3.74 14.52 -5.24
C VAL A 136 -2.80 14.32 -4.05
N ASN A 137 -1.75 15.15 -3.91
CA ASN A 137 -0.82 15.03 -2.79
C ASN A 137 -1.50 15.28 -1.42
N GLY A 138 -2.43 16.22 -1.37
CA GLY A 138 -3.23 16.49 -0.17
C GLY A 138 -4.17 15.33 0.19
N ILE A 139 -4.74 14.64 -0.81
CA ILE A 139 -5.56 13.45 -0.60
C ILE A 139 -4.70 12.31 -0.04
N LEU A 140 -3.54 12.05 -0.65
CA LEU A 140 -2.61 11.02 -0.18
C LEU A 140 -2.07 11.32 1.23
N ASN A 141 -1.84 12.60 1.55
CA ASN A 141 -1.49 13.01 2.92
C ASN A 141 -2.56 12.58 3.94
N GLN A 142 -3.85 12.78 3.62
CA GLN A 142 -4.93 12.33 4.51
C GLN A 142 -4.90 10.81 4.71
N GLU A 143 -4.69 10.03 3.65
CA GLU A 143 -4.59 8.57 3.72
C GLU A 143 -3.39 8.13 4.58
N ILE A 144 -2.22 8.77 4.40
CA ILE A 144 -1.01 8.50 5.19
C ILE A 144 -1.27 8.80 6.67
N ARG A 145 -1.92 9.91 6.98
CA ARG A 145 -2.24 10.30 8.37
C ARG A 145 -3.18 9.30 9.04
N GLU A 146 -4.22 8.84 8.32
CA GLU A 146 -5.12 7.80 8.85
C GLU A 146 -4.38 6.46 9.03
N ALA A 147 -3.52 6.06 8.09
CA ALA A 147 -2.70 4.86 8.20
C ALA A 147 -1.78 4.90 9.44
N VAL A 148 -1.05 6.00 9.63
CA VAL A 148 -0.16 6.18 10.80
C VAL A 148 -0.96 6.20 12.10
N ARG A 149 -2.12 6.88 12.12
CA ARG A 149 -3.01 6.90 13.29
C ARG A 149 -3.53 5.51 13.66
N ALA A 150 -3.81 4.66 12.68
CA ALA A 150 -4.20 3.27 12.89
C ALA A 150 -3.03 2.36 13.29
N GLY A 151 -1.80 2.87 13.34
CA GLY A 151 -0.59 2.11 13.68
C GLY A 151 -0.03 1.26 12.55
N LEU A 152 -0.34 1.61 11.29
CA LEU A 152 0.29 1.02 10.12
C LEU A 152 1.60 1.75 9.78
N LYS A 153 2.60 1.00 9.31
CA LYS A 153 3.76 1.56 8.62
C LYS A 153 3.40 1.82 7.15
N VAL A 154 3.89 2.91 6.59
CA VAL A 154 3.55 3.36 5.24
C VAL A 154 4.73 3.18 4.31
N LEU A 155 4.52 2.51 3.17
CA LEU A 155 5.38 2.61 2.00
C LEU A 155 4.80 3.69 1.08
N TYR A 156 5.39 4.88 1.11
CA TYR A 156 4.94 6.02 0.32
C TYR A 156 5.64 6.07 -1.02
N CYS A 157 4.89 5.83 -2.10
CA CYS A 157 5.40 5.87 -3.45
C CYS A 157 5.40 7.30 -3.99
N ILE A 158 6.55 7.71 -4.51
CA ILE A 158 6.75 8.98 -5.20
C ILE A 158 7.44 8.73 -6.54
N GLY A 159 7.16 9.59 -7.51
CA GLY A 159 7.76 9.48 -8.84
C GLY A 159 7.18 10.52 -9.78
N GLU A 160 7.95 10.88 -10.78
CA GLU A 160 7.57 11.80 -11.85
C GLU A 160 7.15 11.04 -13.10
N THR A 161 6.35 11.67 -13.95
CA THR A 161 6.01 11.22 -15.31
C THR A 161 7.11 11.60 -16.31
N SER A 162 7.02 11.08 -17.54
CA SER A 162 7.94 11.44 -18.62
C SER A 162 7.95 12.96 -18.90
N GLU A 163 6.78 13.59 -18.84
CA GLU A 163 6.62 15.03 -19.07
C GLU A 163 7.21 15.87 -17.92
N GLU A 164 7.25 15.31 -16.71
CA GLU A 164 7.78 15.98 -15.54
C GLU A 164 9.29 15.76 -15.34
N GLN A 165 9.91 14.84 -16.10
CA GLN A 165 11.30 14.49 -15.96
C GLN A 165 12.26 15.72 -15.98
N PRO A 166 12.06 16.75 -16.81
CA PRO A 166 12.95 17.93 -16.79
C PRO A 166 12.95 18.70 -15.44
N ARG A 167 11.91 18.49 -14.61
CA ARG A 167 11.74 19.13 -13.30
C ARG A 167 11.52 18.12 -12.16
N TRP A 168 12.06 16.91 -12.28
CA TRP A 168 11.85 15.81 -11.35
C TRP A 168 12.13 16.19 -9.89
N GLN A 169 13.15 17.00 -9.64
CA GLN A 169 13.48 17.43 -8.27
C GLN A 169 12.37 18.27 -7.63
N GLU A 170 11.75 19.14 -8.37
CA GLU A 170 10.62 19.95 -7.91
C GLU A 170 9.40 19.07 -7.66
N VAL A 171 9.09 18.16 -8.60
CA VAL A 171 7.97 17.22 -8.47
C VAL A 171 8.11 16.36 -7.23
N LEU A 172 9.27 15.70 -7.04
CA LEU A 172 9.50 14.85 -5.87
C LEU A 172 9.49 15.64 -4.57
N ARG A 173 10.05 16.86 -4.57
CA ARG A 173 9.99 17.74 -3.40
C ARG A 173 8.54 18.05 -3.02
N THR A 174 7.72 18.45 -3.97
CA THR A 174 6.29 18.74 -3.74
C THR A 174 5.55 17.52 -3.22
N GLN A 175 5.77 16.34 -3.82
CA GLN A 175 5.16 15.10 -3.36
C GLN A 175 5.55 14.76 -1.91
N LEU A 176 6.81 15.00 -1.53
CA LEU A 176 7.28 14.76 -0.16
C LEU A 176 6.76 15.81 0.83
N GLU A 177 6.86 17.09 0.49
CA GLU A 177 6.45 18.18 1.37
C GLU A 177 4.95 18.15 1.67
N GLU A 178 4.12 17.99 0.63
CA GLU A 178 2.67 17.94 0.77
C GLU A 178 2.20 16.59 1.34
N GLY A 179 2.71 15.48 0.80
CA GLY A 179 2.29 14.13 1.21
C GLY A 179 2.68 13.78 2.65
N LEU A 180 3.78 14.32 3.17
CA LEU A 180 4.27 14.06 4.53
C LEU A 180 4.06 15.22 5.50
N LYS A 181 3.22 16.19 5.12
CA LYS A 181 2.88 17.30 6.01
C LYS A 181 2.19 16.78 7.27
N ASP A 182 2.72 17.17 8.44
CA ASP A 182 2.18 16.79 9.76
C ASP A 182 2.10 15.26 9.99
N VAL A 183 3.00 14.48 9.35
CA VAL A 183 3.12 13.03 9.51
C VAL A 183 4.33 12.68 10.37
N ASP A 184 4.19 11.66 11.24
CA ASP A 184 5.34 11.03 11.90
C ASP A 184 6.14 10.22 10.86
N LYS A 185 7.27 10.78 10.45
CA LYS A 185 8.14 10.20 9.40
C LYS A 185 8.81 8.89 9.83
N SER A 186 8.87 8.60 11.13
CA SER A 186 9.43 7.32 11.62
C SER A 186 8.59 6.11 11.19
N CYS A 187 7.32 6.34 10.83
CA CYS A 187 6.41 5.32 10.33
C CYS A 187 6.40 5.21 8.79
N VAL A 188 7.23 5.99 8.07
CA VAL A 188 7.16 6.08 6.60
C VAL A 188 8.48 5.64 5.97
N THR A 189 8.37 4.77 4.97
CA THR A 189 9.47 4.44 4.03
C THR A 189 9.11 5.00 2.66
N ILE A 190 10.08 5.58 1.96
CA ILE A 190 9.88 6.14 0.62
C ILE A 190 10.23 5.09 -0.43
N ALA A 191 9.33 4.88 -1.38
CA ALA A 191 9.60 4.13 -2.61
C ALA A 191 9.64 5.11 -3.80
N TYR A 192 10.80 5.20 -4.43
CA TYR A 192 10.92 5.96 -5.68
C TYR A 192 10.50 5.07 -6.84
N GLU A 193 9.43 5.48 -7.50
CA GLU A 193 8.81 4.77 -8.62
C GLU A 193 8.74 5.73 -9.83
N PRO A 194 9.81 5.85 -10.65
CA PRO A 194 9.76 6.68 -11.85
C PRO A 194 8.74 6.09 -12.82
N VAL A 195 7.66 6.83 -13.10
CA VAL A 195 6.50 6.34 -13.87
C VAL A 195 6.84 6.07 -15.35
N TRP A 196 7.94 6.62 -15.81
CA TRP A 196 8.46 6.49 -17.18
C TRP A 196 9.41 5.28 -17.38
N ALA A 197 9.87 4.60 -16.32
CA ALA A 197 10.86 3.52 -16.37
C ALA A 197 10.26 2.15 -16.70
#